data_047b498467e7b7aa79b6c2d17fc77256
#
_entry.id   047b498467e7b7aa79b6c2d17fc77256
#
_cell.length_a   1.000
_cell.length_b   1.000
_cell.length_c   1.000
_cell.angle_alpha   90.00
_cell.angle_beta   90.00
_cell.angle_gamma   90.00
#
_symmetry.space_group_name_H-M   'P 1'
#
loop_
_entity.id
_entity.type
_entity.pdbx_description
1 polymer ?
#
loop_
_entity_poly.entity_id
_entity_poly.type
_entity_poly.pdbx_seq_one_letter_code
_entity_poly.pdbx_strand_id
1 'polypeptide(L)'
;MRVFQVAVPLLLAIPMAAERKPRIYITESGAIQISGPSMALTGPTSPENIEVMKSFQRHCPTVTVTADREKADFIVRLDRESPSSVTPFVRGNKVAVFNREADLIYSHSSRLLAPAVKGACAAVTMPLARK
;
A
#
# COMPACT_ATOMS: atom_id res chain seq x y z
N MET A 1 -55.97 35.96 16.14
CA MET A 1 -54.54 36.02 15.80
C MET A 1 -54.05 34.62 15.45
N ARG A 2 -53.74 34.37 14.18
CA ARG A 2 -53.20 33.08 13.73
C ARG A 2 -51.69 33.22 13.64
N VAL A 3 -50.96 32.49 14.50
CA VAL A 3 -49.50 32.44 14.48
C VAL A 3 -49.12 31.46 13.38
N PHE A 4 -48.56 31.98 12.30
CA PHE A 4 -47.93 31.16 11.26
C PHE A 4 -46.55 30.68 11.76
N GLN A 5 -46.48 29.42 12.09
CA GLN A 5 -45.23 28.74 12.45
C GLN A 5 -44.50 28.38 11.16
N VAL A 6 -43.50 29.17 10.80
CA VAL A 6 -42.64 28.89 9.67
C VAL A 6 -41.61 27.83 10.11
N ALA A 7 -41.82 26.60 9.67
CA ALA A 7 -40.84 25.53 9.83
C ALA A 7 -39.66 25.78 8.88
N VAL A 8 -38.55 26.18 9.42
CA VAL A 8 -37.29 26.27 8.66
C VAL A 8 -36.72 24.87 8.54
N PRO A 9 -36.54 24.30 7.32
CA PRO A 9 -35.88 23.02 7.15
C PRO A 9 -34.41 23.22 7.42
N LEU A 10 -33.90 22.59 8.50
CA LEU A 10 -32.49 22.50 8.82
C LEU A 10 -31.84 21.57 7.80
N LEU A 11 -31.30 22.13 6.73
CA LEU A 11 -30.45 21.42 5.77
C LEU A 11 -29.18 20.96 6.50
N LEU A 12 -29.18 19.73 6.96
CA LEU A 12 -27.98 19.02 7.42
C LEU A 12 -27.05 18.87 6.22
N ALA A 13 -26.12 19.80 6.06
CA ALA A 13 -24.99 19.64 5.17
C ALA A 13 -24.15 18.48 5.71
N ILE A 14 -24.32 17.29 5.14
CA ILE A 14 -23.44 16.15 5.37
C ILE A 14 -22.11 16.54 4.76
N PRO A 15 -21.03 16.71 5.55
CA PRO A 15 -19.72 16.94 4.97
C PRO A 15 -19.37 15.71 4.14
N MET A 16 -19.33 15.84 2.82
CA MET A 16 -18.72 14.87 1.96
C MET A 16 -17.23 14.82 2.37
N ALA A 17 -16.88 13.85 3.21
CA ALA A 17 -15.50 13.55 3.50
C ALA A 17 -14.85 13.24 2.16
N ALA A 18 -13.96 14.14 1.69
CA ALA A 18 -13.16 13.92 0.50
C ALA A 18 -12.47 12.56 0.66
N GLU A 19 -12.70 11.62 -0.27
CA GLU A 19 -12.10 10.30 -0.21
C GLU A 19 -10.58 10.45 -0.26
N ARG A 20 -9.96 10.30 0.91
CA ARG A 20 -8.52 10.33 1.02
C ARG A 20 -7.95 9.11 0.31
N LYS A 21 -6.97 9.33 -0.55
CA LYS A 21 -6.23 8.24 -1.19
C LYS A 21 -5.68 7.30 -0.12
N PRO A 22 -5.80 5.97 -0.29
CA PRO A 22 -5.20 5.02 0.62
C PRO A 22 -3.68 5.22 0.67
N ARG A 23 -3.12 5.10 1.85
CA ARG A 23 -1.67 5.18 2.08
C ARG A 23 -1.12 3.78 2.20
N ILE A 24 -0.05 3.52 1.48
CA ILE A 24 0.67 2.26 1.55
C ILE A 24 2.09 2.47 2.07
N TYR A 25 2.54 1.53 2.89
CA TYR A 25 3.93 1.40 3.31
C TYR A 25 4.52 0.17 2.65
N ILE A 26 5.65 0.35 1.96
CA ILE A 26 6.32 -0.73 1.22
C ILE A 26 7.47 -1.26 2.07
N THR A 27 7.49 -2.57 2.27
CA THR A 27 8.58 -3.28 2.96
C THR A 27 9.08 -4.43 2.09
N GLU A 28 10.36 -4.74 2.18
CA GLU A 28 10.97 -5.89 1.53
C GLU A 28 11.20 -7.03 2.53
N SER A 29 11.09 -8.25 2.06
CA SER A 29 11.30 -9.44 2.90
C SER A 29 12.77 -9.75 3.19
N GLY A 30 13.69 -9.08 2.50
CA GLY A 30 15.14 -9.24 2.69
C GLY A 30 15.74 -8.46 3.86
N ALA A 31 14.96 -7.64 4.53
CA ALA A 31 15.43 -6.96 5.74
C ALA A 31 15.46 -7.93 6.92
N ILE A 32 16.50 -8.76 6.97
CA ILE A 32 16.85 -9.47 8.20
C ILE A 32 17.14 -8.37 9.21
N GLN A 33 16.28 -8.23 10.20
CA GLN A 33 16.57 -7.43 11.37
C GLN A 33 17.71 -8.12 12.12
N ILE A 34 18.94 -7.81 11.73
CA ILE A 34 20.09 -8.13 12.57
C ILE A 34 20.01 -7.14 13.73
N SER A 35 19.47 -7.62 14.83
CA SER A 35 19.48 -6.93 16.11
C SER A 35 20.93 -6.78 16.55
N GLY A 36 21.58 -5.72 16.13
CA GLY A 36 22.95 -5.38 16.53
C GLY A 36 23.12 -3.87 16.50
N PRO A 37 24.07 -3.32 17.29
CA PRO A 37 24.31 -1.88 17.35
C PRO A 37 24.87 -1.28 16.07
N SER A 38 25.17 -2.08 15.08
CA SER A 38 25.51 -1.63 13.72
C SER A 38 24.21 -1.34 12.99
N MET A 39 23.84 -0.09 12.98
CA MET A 39 22.76 0.48 12.18
C MET A 39 22.87 0.04 10.73
N ALA A 40 22.44 -1.15 10.41
CA ALA A 40 22.07 -1.43 9.04
C ALA A 40 20.89 -0.53 8.74
N LEU A 41 21.08 0.44 7.88
CA LEU A 41 20.05 1.30 7.32
C LEU A 41 19.13 0.44 6.44
N THR A 42 18.42 -0.48 7.05
CA THR A 42 17.32 -1.23 6.45
C THR A 42 16.02 -0.44 6.61
N GLY A 43 16.12 0.85 6.32
CA GLY A 43 14.98 1.71 6.17
C GLY A 43 14.40 1.61 4.77
N PRO A 44 13.30 2.32 4.49
CA PRO A 44 12.64 2.35 3.17
C PRO A 44 13.49 2.97 2.05
N THR A 45 14.79 3.15 2.26
CA THR A 45 15.73 3.84 1.38
C THR A 45 16.67 2.93 0.61
N SER A 46 16.47 1.60 0.62
CA SER A 46 17.25 0.74 -0.26
C SER A 46 16.96 1.10 -1.74
N PRO A 47 17.95 1.03 -2.63
CA PRO A 47 17.74 1.30 -4.06
C PRO A 47 16.61 0.47 -4.68
N GLU A 48 16.43 -0.75 -4.21
CA GLU A 48 15.37 -1.65 -4.65
C GLU A 48 13.97 -1.17 -4.24
N ASN A 49 13.85 -0.64 -3.02
CA ASN A 49 12.62 -0.03 -2.55
C ASN A 49 12.23 1.21 -3.36
N ILE A 50 13.20 2.03 -3.74
CA ILE A 50 12.96 3.21 -4.57
C ILE A 50 12.38 2.81 -5.94
N GLU A 51 12.90 1.73 -6.53
CA GLU A 51 12.36 1.22 -7.79
C GLU A 51 10.91 0.76 -7.65
N VAL A 52 10.58 0.06 -6.58
CA VAL A 52 9.22 -0.36 -6.28
C VAL A 52 8.30 0.86 -6.06
N MET A 53 8.76 1.85 -5.30
CA MET A 53 8.00 3.09 -5.09
C MET A 53 7.72 3.82 -6.40
N LYS A 54 8.71 3.92 -7.30
CA LYS A 54 8.52 4.51 -8.63
C LYS A 54 7.52 3.71 -9.47
N SER A 55 7.55 2.39 -9.34
CA SER A 55 6.58 1.53 -10.03
C SER A 55 5.15 1.79 -9.53
N PHE A 56 4.96 1.96 -8.22
CA PHE A 56 3.66 2.35 -7.66
C PHE A 56 3.22 3.73 -8.14
N GLN A 57 4.10 4.72 -8.15
CA GLN A 57 3.76 6.04 -8.67
C GLN A 57 3.31 6.00 -10.13
N ARG A 58 3.95 5.17 -10.94
CA ARG A 58 3.65 5.03 -12.38
C ARG A 58 2.36 4.25 -12.63
N HIS A 59 2.15 3.15 -11.94
CA HIS A 59 1.08 2.19 -12.22
C HIS A 59 -0.10 2.28 -11.26
N CYS A 60 0.03 3.02 -10.18
CA CYS A 60 -1.00 3.16 -9.15
C CYS A 60 -1.07 4.59 -8.61
N PRO A 61 -1.46 5.57 -9.44
CA PRO A 61 -1.55 6.98 -9.01
C PRO A 61 -2.66 7.22 -7.98
N THR A 62 -3.53 6.24 -7.75
CA THR A 62 -4.64 6.31 -6.79
C THR A 62 -4.24 6.07 -5.34
N VAL A 63 -2.99 5.67 -5.08
CA VAL A 63 -2.45 5.48 -3.73
C VAL A 63 -1.36 6.50 -3.42
N THR A 64 -1.15 6.74 -2.14
CA THR A 64 -0.02 7.53 -1.63
C THR A 64 0.98 6.58 -0.97
N VAL A 65 2.22 6.59 -1.43
CA VAL A 65 3.30 5.85 -0.77
C VAL A 65 3.80 6.69 0.40
N THR A 66 3.80 6.12 1.60
CA THR A 66 4.30 6.76 2.82
C THR A 66 5.55 6.06 3.34
N ALA A 67 6.47 6.83 3.90
CA ALA A 67 7.63 6.31 4.62
C ALA A 67 7.31 6.00 6.11
N ASP A 68 6.15 6.38 6.57
CA ASP A 68 5.71 6.19 7.95
C ASP A 68 4.70 5.03 8.03
N ARG A 69 5.13 3.92 8.62
CA ARG A 69 4.31 2.73 8.79
C ARG A 69 3.05 2.99 9.62
N GLU A 70 3.13 3.86 10.62
CA GLU A 70 2.01 4.21 11.51
C GLU A 70 0.88 4.93 10.75
N LYS A 71 1.23 5.65 9.69
CA LYS A 71 0.27 6.38 8.85
C LYS A 71 -0.28 5.56 7.69
N ALA A 72 0.23 4.36 7.48
CA ALA A 72 -0.20 3.51 6.38
C ALA A 72 -1.56 2.87 6.65
N ASP A 73 -2.40 2.81 5.64
CA ASP A 73 -3.65 2.05 5.65
C ASP A 73 -3.40 0.58 5.28
N PHE A 74 -2.38 0.34 4.45
CA PHE A 74 -1.96 -1.00 4.04
C PHE A 74 -0.43 -1.13 4.07
N ILE A 75 0.02 -2.34 4.34
CA ILE A 75 1.43 -2.71 4.23
C ILE A 75 1.58 -3.62 3.02
N VAL A 76 2.42 -3.21 2.08
CA VAL A 76 2.76 -3.98 0.89
C VAL A 76 4.14 -4.59 1.10
N ARG A 77 4.20 -5.89 1.19
CA ARG A 77 5.45 -6.64 1.25
C ARG A 77 5.79 -7.17 -0.11
N LEU A 78 6.96 -6.82 -0.61
CA LEU A 78 7.50 -7.33 -1.87
C LEU A 78 8.72 -8.19 -1.60
N ASP A 79 8.69 -9.41 -2.10
CA ASP A 79 9.82 -10.33 -2.11
C ASP A 79 10.29 -10.52 -3.53
N ARG A 80 11.55 -10.17 -3.79
CA ARG A 80 12.19 -10.36 -5.09
C ARG A 80 13.18 -11.52 -4.99
N GLU A 81 12.88 -12.60 -5.68
CA GLU A 81 13.80 -13.72 -5.76
C GLU A 81 15.04 -13.30 -6.55
N SER A 82 16.21 -13.50 -5.94
CA SER A 82 17.47 -13.36 -6.66
C SER A 82 17.58 -14.45 -7.72
N PRO A 83 18.19 -14.16 -8.89
CA PRO A 83 18.45 -15.17 -9.90
C PRO A 83 19.27 -16.29 -9.27
N SER A 84 18.80 -17.51 -9.37
CA SER A 84 19.59 -18.68 -8.94
C SER A 84 20.60 -19.05 -10.01
N SER A 85 21.65 -19.79 -9.63
CA SER A 85 22.61 -20.35 -10.58
C SER A 85 21.99 -21.30 -11.60
N VAL A 86 20.80 -21.84 -11.28
CA VAL A 86 20.05 -22.76 -12.16
C VAL A 86 19.14 -22.01 -13.12
N THR A 87 18.63 -20.84 -12.70
CA THR A 87 17.72 -20.01 -13.52
C THR A 87 18.16 -18.53 -13.46
N PRO A 88 19.26 -18.17 -14.12
CA PRO A 88 19.87 -16.84 -13.97
C PRO A 88 19.00 -15.69 -14.54
N PHE A 89 18.01 -16.00 -15.35
CA PHE A 89 17.17 -15.01 -16.04
C PHE A 89 15.75 -14.86 -15.46
N VAL A 90 15.40 -15.66 -14.44
CA VAL A 90 14.05 -15.65 -13.87
C VAL A 90 14.10 -14.99 -12.50
N ARG A 91 13.62 -13.75 -12.42
CA ARG A 91 13.32 -13.08 -11.16
C ARG A 91 11.84 -13.26 -10.86
N GLY A 92 11.53 -13.85 -9.71
CA GLY A 92 10.18 -13.89 -9.19
C GLY A 92 9.91 -12.64 -8.35
N ASN A 93 8.75 -12.02 -8.54
CA ASN A 93 8.25 -10.98 -7.66
C ASN A 93 7.02 -11.53 -6.94
N LYS A 94 7.12 -11.69 -5.63
CA LYS A 94 6.00 -12.10 -4.76
C LYS A 94 5.53 -10.87 -4.00
N VAL A 95 4.26 -10.56 -4.10
CA VAL A 95 3.66 -9.44 -3.39
C VAL A 95 2.61 -9.95 -2.41
N ALA A 96 2.61 -9.38 -1.22
CA ALA A 96 1.57 -9.59 -0.21
C ALA A 96 1.10 -8.23 0.30
N VAL A 97 -0.20 -8.09 0.47
CA VAL A 97 -0.82 -6.87 1.00
C VAL A 97 -1.54 -7.21 2.29
N PHE A 98 -1.24 -6.45 3.33
CA PHE A 98 -1.84 -6.57 4.65
C PHE A 98 -2.62 -5.30 4.98
N ASN A 99 -3.74 -5.45 5.68
CA ASN A 99 -4.49 -4.34 6.23
C ASN A 99 -3.88 -3.82 7.55
N ARG A 100 -4.54 -2.86 8.21
CA ARG A 100 -4.08 -2.30 9.49
C ARG A 100 -4.06 -3.32 10.62
N GLU A 101 -4.94 -4.30 10.57
CA GLU A 101 -5.04 -5.39 11.55
C GLU A 101 -3.99 -6.49 11.29
N ALA A 102 -3.10 -6.28 10.32
CA ALA A 102 -2.07 -7.23 9.89
C ALA A 102 -2.64 -8.52 9.25
N ASP A 103 -3.86 -8.45 8.74
CA ASP A 103 -4.47 -9.54 7.98
C ASP A 103 -4.05 -9.49 6.51
N LEU A 104 -3.70 -10.64 5.97
CA LEU A 104 -3.39 -10.77 4.55
C LEU A 104 -4.68 -10.64 3.71
N ILE A 105 -4.73 -9.60 2.87
CA ILE A 105 -5.89 -9.36 2.00
C ILE A 105 -5.64 -9.73 0.54
N TYR A 106 -4.38 -9.82 0.13
CA TYR A 106 -4.00 -10.14 -1.24
C TYR A 106 -2.58 -10.71 -1.30
N SER A 107 -2.36 -11.69 -2.14
CA SER A 107 -1.02 -12.17 -2.48
C SER A 107 -0.98 -12.63 -3.94
N HIS A 108 0.16 -12.39 -4.58
CA HIS A 108 0.37 -12.79 -5.98
C HIS A 108 1.86 -12.95 -6.28
N SER A 109 2.15 -13.80 -7.25
CA SER A 109 3.49 -14.00 -7.76
C SER A 109 3.52 -13.69 -9.26
N SER A 110 4.51 -12.92 -9.68
CA SER A 110 4.70 -12.56 -11.09
C SER A 110 6.17 -12.51 -11.44
N ARG A 111 6.49 -12.78 -12.69
CA ARG A 111 7.87 -12.62 -13.20
C ARG A 111 8.26 -11.16 -13.38
N LEU A 112 7.28 -10.30 -13.61
CA LEU A 112 7.49 -8.86 -13.83
C LEU A 112 6.98 -8.06 -12.63
N LEU A 113 7.67 -6.96 -12.34
CA LEU A 113 7.29 -6.07 -11.24
C LEU A 113 5.97 -5.34 -11.52
N ALA A 114 5.75 -4.86 -12.73
CA ALA A 114 4.56 -4.08 -13.07
C ALA A 114 3.23 -4.83 -12.84
N PRO A 115 3.04 -6.09 -13.24
CA PRO A 115 1.85 -6.85 -12.91
C PRO A 115 1.65 -7.07 -11.43
N ALA A 116 2.72 -7.30 -10.66
CA ALA A 116 2.67 -7.43 -9.20
C ALA A 116 2.18 -6.13 -8.54
N VAL A 117 2.70 -4.99 -8.97
CA VAL A 117 2.30 -3.66 -8.49
C VAL A 117 0.84 -3.35 -8.87
N LYS A 118 0.44 -3.64 -10.11
CA LYS A 118 -0.96 -3.44 -10.56
C LYS A 118 -1.94 -4.28 -9.77
N GLY A 119 -1.59 -5.52 -9.46
CA GLY A 119 -2.42 -6.41 -8.63
C GLY A 119 -2.56 -5.89 -7.20
N ALA A 120 -1.48 -5.46 -6.58
CA ALA A 120 -1.50 -4.85 -5.25
C ALA A 120 -2.31 -3.54 -5.26
N CYS A 121 -2.17 -2.72 -6.30
CA CYS A 121 -2.96 -1.51 -6.49
C CYS A 121 -4.45 -1.79 -6.51
N ALA A 122 -4.88 -2.76 -7.30
CA ALA A 122 -6.28 -3.17 -7.35
C ALA A 122 -6.79 -3.61 -5.97
N ALA A 123 -5.99 -4.38 -5.23
CA ALA A 123 -6.36 -4.87 -3.91
C ALA A 123 -6.58 -3.74 -2.89
N VAL A 124 -5.74 -2.69 -2.89
CA VAL A 124 -5.86 -1.58 -1.92
C VAL A 124 -6.90 -0.54 -2.33
N THR A 125 -7.28 -0.47 -3.59
CA THR A 125 -8.26 0.49 -4.10
C THR A 125 -9.69 -0.07 -4.16
N MET A 126 -9.87 -1.38 -4.06
CA MET A 126 -11.20 -2.00 -4.03
C MET A 126 -11.95 -1.67 -2.74
N PRO A 127 -13.27 -1.37 -2.79
CA PRO A 127 -14.06 -1.06 -1.60
C PRO A 127 -14.10 -2.18 -0.56
N LEU A 128 -13.97 -3.43 -0.98
CA LEU A 128 -13.98 -4.62 -0.11
C LEU A 128 -12.73 -4.76 0.75
N ALA A 129 -11.62 -4.15 0.35
CA ALA A 129 -10.37 -4.16 1.12
C ALA A 129 -10.44 -3.27 2.39
N ARG A 130 -11.49 -2.49 2.55
CA ARG A 130 -11.68 -1.52 3.65
C ARG A 130 -12.56 -2.05 4.80
N LYS A 131 -13.01 -3.26 4.73
CA LYS A 131 -13.79 -3.88 5.81
C LYS A 131 -12.90 -4.46 6.90
#